data_667ebb7ff063c1a16de671c36577ea57
#
_entry.id   667ebb7ff063c1a16de671c36577ea57
#
_cell.length_a   1.000
_cell.length_b   1.000
_cell.length_c   1.000
_cell.angle_alpha   90.00
_cell.angle_beta   90.00
_cell.angle_gamma   90.00
#
_symmetry.space_group_name_H-M   'P 1'
#
loop_
_entity.id
_entity.type
_entity.pdbx_description
1 polymer ?
#
loop_
_entity_poly.entity_id
_entity_poly.type
_entity_poly.pdbx_seq_one_letter_code
_entity_poly.pdbx_strand_id
1 'polypeptide(L)'
;MLTRQFTEEQVMFREAYRRFLAEEVVPHMERFRDQGVVDRDIFKKAGEQGFLMVWPEERYGGMDDYDIRWEQVIIEELAYARCSDWFGSLHSRIVAPYITRFGSGDQIERYIPGAVSGDIILAVAMTEPDAGSNLAGMRTHAVEEDDHWILNGQKTYISNGINCDLVVVAAKTDPQNNPHAMTLFLVEADWE
;
A
#
# COMPACT_ATOMS: atom_id res chain seq x y z
N MET A 1 18.16 -17.57 22.59
CA MET A 1 16.79 -17.55 22.03
C MET A 1 16.26 -16.14 22.25
N LEU A 2 16.11 -15.36 21.21
CA LEU A 2 15.52 -14.02 21.34
C LEU A 2 14.02 -14.24 21.60
N THR A 3 13.60 -14.07 22.86
CA THR A 3 12.19 -14.05 23.21
C THR A 3 11.58 -12.76 22.65
N ARG A 4 10.71 -12.87 21.66
CA ARG A 4 9.91 -11.77 21.14
C ARG A 4 8.93 -11.35 22.25
N GLN A 5 9.23 -10.25 22.91
CA GLN A 5 8.33 -9.69 23.92
C GLN A 5 7.47 -8.61 23.27
N PHE A 6 6.18 -8.83 23.22
CA PHE A 6 5.18 -7.84 22.85
C PHE A 6 4.72 -7.08 24.09
N THR A 7 4.34 -5.82 23.92
CA THR A 7 3.68 -5.06 24.99
C THR A 7 2.24 -5.56 25.20
N GLU A 8 1.60 -5.14 26.30
CA GLU A 8 0.20 -5.48 26.56
C GLU A 8 -0.71 -4.93 25.45
N GLU A 9 -0.45 -3.70 24.97
CA GLU A 9 -1.18 -3.09 23.87
C GLU A 9 -1.01 -3.88 22.55
N GLN A 10 0.20 -4.35 22.27
CA GLN A 10 0.46 -5.17 21.07
C GLN A 10 -0.23 -6.54 21.16
N VAL A 11 -0.35 -7.11 22.37
CA VAL A 11 -1.11 -8.35 22.58
C VAL A 11 -2.61 -8.11 22.39
N MET A 12 -3.15 -7.03 22.96
CA MET A 12 -4.56 -6.65 22.78
C MET A 12 -4.89 -6.38 21.31
N PHE A 13 -4.01 -5.66 20.61
CA PHE A 13 -4.13 -5.41 19.17
C PHE A 13 -4.15 -6.72 18.38
N ARG A 14 -3.27 -7.66 18.71
CA ARG A 14 -3.22 -9.00 18.07
C ARG A 14 -4.57 -9.72 18.22
N GLU A 15 -5.13 -9.73 19.40
CA GLU A 15 -6.42 -10.39 19.66
C GLU A 15 -7.57 -9.72 18.90
N ALA A 16 -7.57 -8.38 18.85
CA ALA A 16 -8.56 -7.62 18.10
C ALA A 16 -8.43 -7.87 16.60
N TYR A 17 -7.19 -7.81 16.07
CA TYR A 17 -6.92 -8.06 14.66
C TYR A 17 -7.27 -9.49 14.24
N ARG A 18 -6.98 -10.48 15.07
CA ARG A 18 -7.38 -11.88 14.85
C ARG A 18 -8.89 -12.03 14.74
N ARG A 19 -9.66 -11.38 15.62
CA ARG A 19 -11.13 -11.38 15.52
C ARG A 19 -11.59 -10.72 14.23
N PHE A 20 -11.05 -9.56 13.91
CA PHE A 20 -11.35 -8.88 12.63
C PHE A 20 -11.12 -9.79 11.43
N LEU A 21 -9.97 -10.46 11.36
CA LEU A 21 -9.69 -11.40 10.26
C LEU A 21 -10.70 -12.55 10.22
N ALA A 22 -11.04 -13.13 11.37
CA ALA A 22 -11.96 -14.27 11.44
C ALA A 22 -13.40 -13.88 11.04
N GLU A 23 -13.84 -12.68 11.36
CA GLU A 23 -15.22 -12.21 11.14
C GLU A 23 -15.38 -11.54 9.77
N GLU A 24 -14.42 -10.71 9.34
CA GLU A 24 -14.58 -9.83 8.19
C GLU A 24 -13.80 -10.27 6.94
N VAL A 25 -12.72 -11.04 7.08
CA VAL A 25 -11.84 -11.38 5.97
C VAL A 25 -11.95 -12.85 5.57
N VAL A 26 -11.67 -13.75 6.51
CA VAL A 26 -11.61 -15.20 6.25
C VAL A 26 -12.87 -15.77 5.60
N PRO A 27 -14.10 -15.39 6.02
CA PRO A 27 -15.33 -15.94 5.43
C PRO A 27 -15.52 -15.56 3.94
N HIS A 28 -14.80 -14.55 3.47
CA HIS A 28 -14.93 -14.02 2.11
C HIS A 28 -13.76 -14.36 1.20
N MET A 29 -12.71 -15.02 1.71
CA MET A 29 -11.46 -15.25 0.97
C MET A 29 -11.65 -16.06 -0.32
N GLU A 30 -12.53 -17.07 -0.33
CA GLU A 30 -12.83 -17.84 -1.55
C GLU A 30 -13.45 -16.93 -2.62
N ARG A 31 -14.43 -16.13 -2.25
CA ARG A 31 -15.06 -15.15 -3.14
C ARG A 31 -14.06 -14.11 -3.65
N PHE A 32 -13.15 -13.60 -2.81
CA PHE A 32 -12.12 -12.65 -3.23
C PHE A 32 -11.16 -13.25 -4.25
N ARG A 33 -10.81 -14.53 -4.10
CA ARG A 33 -9.98 -15.25 -5.08
C ARG A 33 -10.70 -15.44 -6.40
N ASP A 34 -11.96 -15.81 -6.37
CA ASP A 34 -12.77 -16.03 -7.57
C ASP A 34 -13.00 -14.74 -8.36
N GLN A 35 -13.23 -13.63 -7.69
CA GLN A 35 -13.44 -12.32 -8.33
C GLN A 35 -12.12 -11.58 -8.63
N GLY A 36 -10.98 -12.03 -8.09
CA GLY A 36 -9.66 -11.44 -8.32
C GLY A 36 -9.41 -10.10 -7.61
N VAL A 37 -10.27 -9.72 -6.67
CA VAL A 37 -10.17 -8.45 -5.95
C VAL A 37 -10.78 -8.57 -4.55
N VAL A 38 -10.20 -7.86 -3.58
CA VAL A 38 -10.76 -7.73 -2.22
C VAL A 38 -11.75 -6.56 -2.20
N ASP A 39 -12.88 -6.73 -1.50
CA ASP A 39 -13.85 -5.67 -1.37
C ASP A 39 -13.27 -4.44 -0.68
N ARG A 40 -13.61 -3.26 -1.17
CA ARG A 40 -13.18 -1.98 -0.60
C ARG A 40 -13.60 -1.79 0.87
N ASP A 41 -14.77 -2.31 1.23
CA ASP A 41 -15.31 -2.26 2.61
C ASP A 41 -14.36 -2.87 3.65
N ILE A 42 -13.54 -3.85 3.27
CA ILE A 42 -12.55 -4.45 4.18
C ILE A 42 -11.50 -3.42 4.59
N PHE A 43 -11.05 -2.57 3.65
CA PHE A 43 -10.09 -1.51 3.97
C PHE A 43 -10.71 -0.47 4.92
N LYS A 44 -11.96 -0.06 4.68
CA LYS A 44 -12.70 0.84 5.58
C LYS A 44 -12.82 0.29 6.99
N LYS A 45 -13.33 -0.94 7.12
CA LYS A 45 -13.49 -1.62 8.41
C LYS A 45 -12.17 -1.79 9.14
N ALA A 46 -11.08 -2.06 8.40
CA ALA A 46 -9.74 -2.16 8.97
C ALA A 46 -9.21 -0.79 9.43
N GLY A 47 -9.46 0.27 8.66
CA GLY A 47 -9.09 1.64 9.02
C GLY A 47 -9.84 2.13 10.27
N GLU A 48 -11.17 1.91 10.34
CA GLU A 48 -12.02 2.26 11.49
C GLU A 48 -11.55 1.61 12.80
N GLN A 49 -10.90 0.44 12.73
CA GLN A 49 -10.36 -0.28 13.87
C GLN A 49 -8.86 -0.06 14.09
N GLY A 50 -8.21 0.81 13.29
CA GLY A 50 -6.79 1.13 13.40
C GLY A 50 -5.85 0.02 12.92
N PHE A 51 -6.32 -0.91 12.06
CA PHE A 51 -5.53 -2.06 11.61
C PHE A 51 -4.73 -1.81 10.33
N LEU A 52 -4.95 -0.68 9.64
CA LEU A 52 -4.19 -0.37 8.44
C LEU A 52 -2.85 0.25 8.78
N MET A 53 -2.82 1.37 9.48
CA MET A 53 -1.59 2.10 9.76
C MET A 53 -1.53 2.60 11.20
N VAL A 54 -0.60 2.06 11.99
CA VAL A 54 -0.33 2.50 13.36
C VAL A 54 0.69 3.66 13.37
N TRP A 55 1.66 3.63 12.49
CA TRP A 55 2.84 4.48 12.48
C TRP A 55 2.67 5.95 12.04
N PRO A 56 1.66 6.39 11.26
CA PRO A 56 1.51 7.82 10.95
C PRO A 56 1.21 8.64 12.20
N GLU A 57 1.52 9.94 12.11
CA GLU A 57 1.20 10.91 13.15
C GLU A 57 -0.29 10.90 13.51
N GLU A 58 -0.61 11.21 14.76
CA GLU A 58 -2.01 11.24 15.26
C GLU A 58 -2.92 12.16 14.42
N ARG A 59 -2.38 13.28 13.92
CA ARG A 59 -3.14 14.21 13.06
C ARG A 59 -3.64 13.59 11.75
N TYR A 60 -3.04 12.48 11.34
CA TYR A 60 -3.44 11.72 10.16
C TYR A 60 -4.26 10.46 10.51
N GLY A 61 -4.55 10.25 11.81
CA GLY A 61 -5.31 9.11 12.30
C GLY A 61 -4.47 7.91 12.72
N GLY A 62 -3.14 8.01 12.71
CA GLY A 62 -2.23 7.00 13.26
C GLY A 62 -2.01 7.17 14.76
N MET A 63 -1.03 6.50 15.31
CA MET A 63 -0.63 6.54 16.73
C MET A 63 0.79 7.11 16.92
N ASP A 64 1.44 7.58 15.85
CA ASP A 64 2.84 8.03 15.83
C ASP A 64 3.83 6.99 16.41
N ASP A 65 3.52 5.70 16.24
CA ASP A 65 4.32 4.60 16.75
C ASP A 65 4.95 3.78 15.62
N TYR A 66 6.26 3.93 15.46
CA TYR A 66 7.08 3.25 14.44
C TYR A 66 7.62 1.89 14.88
N ASP A 67 7.14 1.32 16.00
CA ASP A 67 7.57 -0.01 16.46
C ASP A 67 7.17 -1.08 15.44
N ILE A 68 8.16 -1.70 14.82
CA ILE A 68 7.96 -2.74 13.81
C ILE A 68 7.16 -3.96 14.32
N ARG A 69 7.04 -4.13 15.65
CA ARG A 69 6.29 -5.22 16.23
C ARG A 69 4.79 -5.14 15.94
N TRP A 70 4.23 -3.95 15.69
CA TRP A 70 2.86 -3.80 15.21
C TRP A 70 2.66 -4.50 13.86
N GLU A 71 3.57 -4.24 12.93
CA GLU A 71 3.54 -4.89 11.61
C GLU A 71 3.82 -6.38 11.69
N GLN A 72 4.71 -6.80 12.59
CA GLN A 72 4.96 -8.21 12.85
C GLN A 72 3.69 -8.93 13.30
N VAL A 73 2.88 -8.33 14.18
CA VAL A 73 1.60 -8.88 14.62
C VAL A 73 0.66 -9.06 13.42
N ILE A 74 0.53 -8.03 12.58
CA ILE A 74 -0.33 -8.05 11.38
C ILE A 74 0.07 -9.21 10.46
N ILE A 75 1.35 -9.30 10.12
CA ILE A 75 1.86 -10.33 9.18
C ILE A 75 1.70 -11.74 9.76
N GLU A 76 1.98 -11.93 11.06
CA GLU A 76 1.80 -13.23 11.71
C GLU A 76 0.34 -13.68 11.70
N GLU A 77 -0.59 -12.80 12.03
CA GLU A 77 -2.02 -13.14 12.06
C GLU A 77 -2.58 -13.39 10.64
N LEU A 78 -2.15 -12.63 9.63
CA LEU A 78 -2.49 -12.89 8.23
C LEU A 78 -2.03 -14.28 7.79
N ALA A 79 -0.81 -14.66 8.16
CA ALA A 79 -0.25 -15.96 7.84
C ALA A 79 -1.01 -17.11 8.55
N TYR A 80 -1.32 -16.96 9.84
CA TYR A 80 -2.10 -17.94 10.60
C TYR A 80 -3.52 -18.10 10.05
N ALA A 81 -4.17 -17.00 9.68
CA ALA A 81 -5.51 -17.00 9.10
C ALA A 81 -5.53 -17.47 7.64
N ARG A 82 -4.38 -17.64 6.98
CA ARG A 82 -4.24 -17.98 5.54
C ARG A 82 -4.97 -17.01 4.61
N CYS A 83 -4.95 -15.72 4.96
CA CYS A 83 -5.57 -14.64 4.19
C CYS A 83 -4.54 -13.61 3.70
N SER A 84 -3.36 -14.09 3.29
CA SER A 84 -2.29 -13.24 2.73
C SER A 84 -2.66 -12.53 1.43
N ASP A 85 -3.75 -12.95 0.78
CA ASP A 85 -4.27 -12.32 -0.43
C ASP A 85 -5.01 -11.01 -0.16
N TRP A 86 -5.26 -10.68 1.10
CA TRP A 86 -5.67 -9.33 1.49
C TRP A 86 -4.42 -8.46 1.68
N PHE A 87 -4.20 -7.56 0.73
CA PHE A 87 -3.00 -6.73 0.64
C PHE A 87 -3.06 -5.45 1.49
N GLY A 88 -3.67 -5.50 2.68
CA GLY A 88 -3.67 -4.38 3.63
C GLY A 88 -2.25 -3.96 4.05
N SER A 89 -1.36 -4.93 4.33
CA SER A 89 0.02 -4.61 4.69
C SER A 89 0.86 -4.06 3.52
N LEU A 90 0.56 -4.43 2.26
CA LEU A 90 1.17 -3.77 1.09
C LEU A 90 0.78 -2.30 1.04
N HIS A 91 -0.51 -2.00 1.16
CA HIS A 91 -1.04 -0.65 1.22
C HIS A 91 -0.35 0.19 2.32
N SER A 92 -0.32 -0.35 3.55
CA SER A 92 0.11 0.36 4.76
C SER A 92 1.63 0.49 4.87
N ARG A 93 2.36 -0.60 4.58
CA ARG A 93 3.78 -0.69 4.96
C ARG A 93 4.72 -0.61 3.78
N ILE A 94 4.23 -0.90 2.57
CA ILE A 94 5.04 -0.81 1.37
C ILE A 94 4.74 0.50 0.63
N VAL A 95 3.46 0.81 0.38
CA VAL A 95 3.11 1.95 -0.48
C VAL A 95 3.09 3.28 0.28
N ALA A 96 2.38 3.37 1.40
CA ALA A 96 2.26 4.61 2.16
C ALA A 96 3.61 5.26 2.54
N PRO A 97 4.67 4.50 2.89
CA PRO A 97 5.99 5.08 3.14
C PRO A 97 6.63 5.81 1.96
N TYR A 98 6.29 5.49 0.71
CA TYR A 98 6.75 6.29 -0.43
C TYR A 98 6.19 7.70 -0.38
N ILE A 99 4.91 7.84 -0.03
CA ILE A 99 4.25 9.15 0.07
C ILE A 99 4.84 9.95 1.23
N THR A 100 4.97 9.36 2.43
CA THR A 100 5.46 10.08 3.61
C THR A 100 6.94 10.42 3.57
N ARG A 101 7.76 9.67 2.81
CA ARG A 101 9.22 9.92 2.72
C ARG A 101 9.62 10.83 1.57
N PHE A 102 8.90 10.78 0.46
CA PHE A 102 9.29 11.41 -0.79
C PHE A 102 8.26 12.43 -1.30
N GLY A 103 7.04 12.39 -0.79
CA GLY A 103 5.99 13.33 -1.14
C GLY A 103 6.18 14.70 -0.50
N SER A 104 5.53 15.71 -1.07
CA SER A 104 5.42 17.04 -0.45
C SER A 104 4.45 17.02 0.75
N GLY A 105 4.50 18.06 1.60
CA GLY A 105 3.55 18.22 2.69
C GLY A 105 2.10 18.16 2.22
N ASP A 106 1.77 18.85 1.12
CA ASP A 106 0.42 18.84 0.54
C ASP A 106 -0.02 17.45 0.09
N GLN A 107 0.89 16.66 -0.50
CA GLN A 107 0.61 15.29 -0.90
C GLN A 107 0.37 14.38 0.31
N ILE A 108 1.16 14.54 1.37
CA ILE A 108 0.98 13.79 2.61
C ILE A 108 -0.38 14.11 3.23
N GLU A 109 -0.71 15.40 3.37
CA GLU A 109 -1.99 15.84 3.93
C GLU A 109 -3.20 15.43 3.08
N ARG A 110 -3.03 15.37 1.76
CA ARG A 110 -4.10 14.96 0.85
C ARG A 110 -4.41 13.47 0.91
N TYR A 111 -3.40 12.60 0.99
CA TYR A 111 -3.58 11.16 0.78
C TYR A 111 -3.50 10.32 2.05
N ILE A 112 -2.64 10.67 3.01
CA ILE A 112 -2.38 9.80 4.15
C ILE A 112 -3.60 9.65 5.08
N PRO A 113 -4.38 10.69 5.40
CA PRO A 113 -5.58 10.51 6.23
C PRO A 113 -6.59 9.51 5.63
N GLY A 114 -6.85 9.61 4.32
CA GLY A 114 -7.72 8.68 3.61
C GLY A 114 -7.14 7.27 3.51
N ALA A 115 -5.82 7.15 3.42
CA ALA A 115 -5.16 5.85 3.44
C ALA A 115 -5.21 5.19 4.83
N VAL A 116 -5.12 5.97 5.91
CA VAL A 116 -5.27 5.46 7.29
C VAL A 116 -6.70 5.00 7.57
N SER A 117 -7.69 5.77 7.11
CA SER A 117 -9.11 5.40 7.26
C SER A 117 -9.58 4.27 6.34
N GLY A 118 -8.80 3.95 5.28
CA GLY A 118 -9.19 2.98 4.26
C GLY A 118 -10.13 3.51 3.19
N ASP A 119 -10.39 4.82 3.15
CA ASP A 119 -11.15 5.48 2.09
C ASP A 119 -10.34 5.57 0.80
N ILE A 120 -9.02 5.72 0.90
CA ILE A 120 -8.07 5.72 -0.22
C ILE A 120 -7.26 4.42 -0.18
N ILE A 121 -7.42 3.56 -1.16
CA ILE A 121 -6.64 2.33 -1.31
C ILE A 121 -5.40 2.62 -2.16
N LEU A 122 -4.24 2.22 -1.63
CA LEU A 122 -2.94 2.46 -2.26
C LEU A 122 -2.44 1.24 -3.03
N ALA A 123 -1.81 1.50 -4.18
CA ALA A 123 -1.06 0.52 -4.96
C ALA A 123 0.32 1.06 -5.37
N VAL A 124 1.23 0.17 -5.75
CA VAL A 124 2.54 0.54 -6.32
C VAL A 124 2.77 -0.21 -7.62
N ALA A 125 3.07 0.52 -8.68
CA ALA A 125 3.23 0.00 -10.02
C ALA A 125 4.69 0.14 -10.47
N MET A 126 5.47 -0.94 -10.30
CA MET A 126 6.87 -1.03 -10.73
C MET A 126 7.04 -2.04 -11.85
N THR A 127 6.46 -3.25 -11.71
CA THR A 127 6.61 -4.38 -12.62
C THR A 127 5.97 -4.11 -13.98
N GLU A 128 6.66 -4.52 -15.03
CA GLU A 128 6.20 -4.47 -16.42
C GLU A 128 6.26 -5.87 -17.06
N PRO A 129 5.62 -6.10 -18.21
CA PRO A 129 5.73 -7.40 -18.90
C PRO A 129 7.17 -7.85 -19.12
N ASP A 130 8.09 -6.93 -19.41
CA ASP A 130 9.50 -7.21 -19.70
C ASP A 130 10.46 -6.82 -18.56
N ALA A 131 9.97 -6.28 -17.43
CA ALA A 131 10.80 -5.81 -16.33
C ALA A 131 10.21 -6.17 -14.96
N GLY A 132 10.88 -7.08 -14.27
CA GLY A 132 10.57 -7.49 -12.89
C GLY A 132 11.70 -7.10 -11.94
N SER A 133 12.53 -8.07 -11.52
CA SER A 133 13.67 -7.81 -10.62
C SER A 133 14.68 -6.80 -11.17
N ASN A 134 14.83 -6.74 -12.48
CA ASN A 134 15.63 -5.72 -13.16
C ASN A 134 14.78 -4.47 -13.47
N LEU A 135 14.53 -3.62 -12.49
CA LEU A 135 13.78 -2.36 -12.68
C LEU A 135 14.47 -1.39 -13.63
N ALA A 136 15.80 -1.45 -13.81
CA ALA A 136 16.50 -0.65 -14.79
C ALA A 136 16.07 -0.96 -16.24
N GLY A 137 15.50 -2.15 -16.47
CA GLY A 137 14.95 -2.57 -17.76
C GLY A 137 13.56 -2.01 -18.07
N MET A 138 12.90 -1.27 -17.13
CA MET A 138 11.55 -0.74 -17.37
C MET A 138 11.51 0.20 -18.59
N ARG A 139 10.37 0.20 -19.26
CA ARG A 139 10.10 1.02 -20.45
C ARG A 139 9.13 2.15 -20.21
N THR A 140 8.31 2.06 -19.16
CA THR A 140 7.44 3.19 -18.78
C THR A 140 8.28 4.43 -18.58
N HIS A 141 7.88 5.49 -19.24
CA HIS A 141 8.57 6.78 -19.20
C HIS A 141 7.57 7.93 -19.04
N ALA A 142 8.05 9.02 -18.50
CA ALA A 142 7.32 10.25 -18.37
C ALA A 142 8.07 11.37 -19.11
N VAL A 143 7.32 12.16 -19.88
CA VAL A 143 7.82 13.34 -20.60
C VAL A 143 7.18 14.57 -19.99
N GLU A 144 7.98 15.57 -19.66
CA GLU A 144 7.50 16.85 -19.16
C GLU A 144 7.01 17.70 -20.35
N GLU A 145 5.78 18.17 -20.28
CA GLU A 145 5.17 19.08 -21.24
C GLU A 145 4.54 20.26 -20.50
N ASP A 146 5.10 21.45 -20.67
CA ASP A 146 4.68 22.68 -20.03
C ASP A 146 4.54 22.55 -18.50
N ASP A 147 3.32 22.38 -17.97
CA ASP A 147 2.98 22.32 -16.54
C ASP A 147 2.56 20.92 -16.04
N HIS A 148 2.69 19.89 -16.90
CA HIS A 148 2.28 18.53 -16.59
C HIS A 148 3.25 17.47 -17.15
N TRP A 149 3.06 16.21 -16.71
CA TRP A 149 3.82 15.07 -17.18
C TRP A 149 2.91 14.10 -17.94
N ILE A 150 3.37 13.63 -19.08
CA ILE A 150 2.70 12.57 -19.85
C ILE A 150 3.40 11.25 -19.57
N LEU A 151 2.67 10.31 -18.92
CA LEU A 151 3.16 8.97 -18.66
C LEU A 151 2.75 8.03 -19.79
N ASN A 152 3.73 7.28 -20.32
CA ASN A 152 3.51 6.24 -21.33
C ASN A 152 4.17 4.94 -20.90
N GLY A 153 3.41 3.84 -20.93
CA GLY A 153 3.90 2.52 -20.56
C GLY A 153 2.81 1.56 -20.18
N GLN A 154 3.24 0.41 -19.67
CA GLN A 154 2.34 -0.63 -19.18
C GLN A 154 2.92 -1.25 -17.93
N LYS A 155 2.09 -1.39 -16.90
CA LYS A 155 2.40 -2.09 -15.66
C LYS A 155 1.58 -3.36 -15.53
N THR A 156 2.13 -4.39 -14.86
CA THR A 156 1.50 -5.69 -14.71
C THR A 156 1.69 -6.26 -13.31
N TYR A 157 0.80 -7.15 -12.88
CA TYR A 157 0.83 -7.79 -11.56
C TYR A 157 0.81 -6.79 -10.39
N ILE A 158 -0.03 -5.77 -10.49
CA ILE A 158 -0.13 -4.72 -9.49
C ILE A 158 -1.15 -5.12 -8.43
N SER A 159 -0.66 -5.45 -7.23
CA SER A 159 -1.53 -5.73 -6.07
C SER A 159 -2.35 -4.48 -5.73
N ASN A 160 -3.63 -4.66 -5.45
CA ASN A 160 -4.65 -3.62 -5.32
C ASN A 160 -4.91 -2.81 -6.61
N GLY A 161 -4.28 -3.12 -7.75
CA GLY A 161 -4.38 -2.32 -8.97
C GLY A 161 -5.80 -2.20 -9.56
N ILE A 162 -6.73 -3.12 -9.18
CA ILE A 162 -8.13 -3.08 -9.64
C ILE A 162 -8.97 -2.11 -8.79
N ASN A 163 -8.69 -2.05 -7.49
CA ASN A 163 -9.50 -1.30 -6.51
C ASN A 163 -8.77 -0.14 -5.83
N CYS A 164 -7.57 0.23 -6.29
CA CYS A 164 -6.86 1.40 -5.74
C CYS A 164 -7.49 2.71 -6.19
N ASP A 165 -7.31 3.71 -5.35
CA ASP A 165 -7.64 5.12 -5.67
C ASP A 165 -6.39 5.90 -6.05
N LEU A 166 -5.24 5.48 -5.51
CA LEU A 166 -3.95 6.11 -5.77
C LEU A 166 -2.89 5.05 -6.02
N VAL A 167 -2.15 5.21 -7.11
CA VAL A 167 -1.02 4.34 -7.45
C VAL A 167 0.28 5.11 -7.52
N VAL A 168 1.31 4.60 -6.83
CA VAL A 168 2.68 5.08 -6.97
C VAL A 168 3.29 4.41 -8.21
N VAL A 169 3.46 5.16 -9.29
CA VAL A 169 3.97 4.66 -10.56
C VAL A 169 5.45 5.01 -10.72
N ALA A 170 6.30 4.01 -10.91
CA ALA A 170 7.69 4.23 -11.29
C ALA A 170 7.81 4.41 -12.81
N ALA A 171 8.43 5.51 -13.25
CA ALA A 171 8.68 5.80 -14.64
C ALA A 171 10.06 6.42 -14.86
N LYS A 172 10.64 6.24 -16.05
CA LYS A 172 11.88 6.91 -16.45
C LYS A 172 11.59 8.34 -16.90
N THR A 173 12.37 9.29 -16.41
CA THR A 173 12.25 10.72 -16.79
C THR A 173 13.38 11.19 -17.69
N ASP A 174 14.46 10.41 -17.83
CA ASP A 174 15.56 10.72 -18.74
C ASP A 174 16.13 9.42 -19.37
N PRO A 175 15.32 8.70 -20.16
CA PRO A 175 15.73 7.38 -20.68
C PRO A 175 16.89 7.45 -21.69
N GLN A 176 17.13 8.61 -22.29
CA GLN A 176 18.17 8.79 -23.31
C GLN A 176 19.55 9.05 -22.71
N ASN A 177 19.63 9.91 -21.69
CA ASN A 177 20.90 10.32 -21.10
C ASN A 177 21.22 9.55 -19.80
N ASN A 178 20.20 9.22 -19.01
CA ASN A 178 20.36 8.45 -17.79
C ASN A 178 19.29 7.35 -17.67
N PRO A 179 19.56 6.13 -18.16
CA PRO A 179 18.59 5.03 -18.12
C PRO A 179 18.24 4.55 -16.69
N HIS A 180 18.98 5.01 -15.67
CA HIS A 180 18.70 4.73 -14.25
C HIS A 180 17.93 5.86 -13.57
N ALA A 181 17.69 6.99 -14.23
CA ALA A 181 16.85 8.06 -13.68
C ALA A 181 15.39 7.60 -13.64
N MET A 182 14.90 7.36 -12.43
CA MET A 182 13.51 6.97 -12.16
C MET A 182 12.86 7.99 -11.22
N THR A 183 11.64 8.34 -11.55
CA THR A 183 10.78 9.18 -10.72
C THR A 183 9.54 8.39 -10.31
N LEU A 184 9.03 8.66 -9.12
CA LEU A 184 7.78 8.10 -8.63
C LEU A 184 6.68 9.14 -8.84
N PHE A 185 5.63 8.76 -9.54
CA PHE A 185 4.46 9.58 -9.79
C PHE A 185 3.30 9.09 -8.93
N LEU A 186 2.57 10.00 -8.31
CA LEU A 186 1.31 9.73 -7.66
C LEU A 186 0.21 9.91 -8.70
N VAL A 187 -0.45 8.82 -9.08
CA VAL A 187 -1.48 8.81 -10.12
C VAL A 187 -2.79 8.40 -9.49
N GLU A 188 -3.80 9.27 -9.54
CA GLU A 188 -5.15 8.96 -9.09
C GLU A 188 -5.83 8.06 -10.12
N ALA A 189 -6.64 7.10 -9.67
CA ALA A 189 -7.21 6.08 -10.54
C ALA A 189 -8.29 6.60 -11.49
N ASP A 190 -8.85 7.79 -11.21
CA ASP A 190 -9.87 8.47 -12.01
C ASP A 190 -9.28 9.48 -13.03
N TRP A 191 -7.96 9.60 -13.12
CA TRP A 191 -7.31 10.42 -14.14
C TRP A 191 -7.36 9.74 -15.50
N GLU A 192 -7.73 10.51 -16.55
CA GLU A 192 -7.70 10.10 -17.96
C GLU A 192 -6.29 10.16 -18.57
#